data_b9612e194dcc2123c889d6b8073a2871
#
_entry.id   b9612e194dcc2123c889d6b8073a2871
#
_cell.length_a   1.000
_cell.length_b   1.000
_cell.length_c   1.000
_cell.angle_alpha   90.00
_cell.angle_beta   90.00
_cell.angle_gamma   90.00
#
_symmetry.space_group_name_H-M   'P 1'
#
loop_
_entity.id
_entity.type
_entity.pdbx_description
1 polymer ?
#
loop_
_entity_poly.entity_id
_entity_poly.type
_entity_poly.pdbx_seq_one_letter_code
_entity_poly.pdbx_strand_id
1 'polypeptide(L)' 'MVKQHEPAKSAPPDSLSPQAAAALLNVPPGTLAQWRSSGRVPLPYLKLGGLIRYRRADLEAFVAANLRNVG' A
#
# COMPACT_ATOMS: atom_id res chain seq x y z
N MET A 1 24.71 -9.63 -9.66
CA MET A 1 24.17 -9.67 -9.33
C MET A 1 23.28 -9.95 -8.92
N VAL A 2 23.12 -10.05 -8.52
CA VAL A 2 22.35 -10.27 -8.14
C VAL A 2 21.42 -10.50 -7.86
N LYS A 3 21.11 -10.63 -7.65
CA LYS A 3 20.34 -10.85 -7.39
C LYS A 3 19.42 -10.97 -7.00
N GLN A 4 19.15 -11.10 -6.86
CA GLN A 4 18.34 -11.14 -6.43
C GLN A 4 17.42 -11.71 -6.41
N HIS A 5 17.29 -12.13 -6.32
CA HIS A 5 16.41 -12.56 -6.21
C HIS A 5 15.43 -12.87 -5.89
N GLU A 6 15.09 -12.98 -6.36
CA GLU A 6 14.05 -13.13 -5.85
C GLU A 6 13.05 -14.01 -5.79
N PRO A 7 12.71 -14.33 -5.28
CA PRO A 7 11.88 -15.43 -4.99
C PRO A 7 10.48 -15.29 -5.52
N ALA A 8 9.81 -16.43 -5.65
CA ALA A 8 8.48 -16.45 -6.23
C ALA A 8 7.50 -15.56 -5.48
N LYS A 9 7.72 -15.36 -4.20
CA LYS A 9 6.82 -14.54 -3.43
C LYS A 9 7.28 -13.10 -3.35
N SER A 10 8.21 -12.73 -4.17
CA SER A 10 8.62 -11.34 -4.26
C SER A 10 7.49 -10.50 -4.80
N ALA A 11 7.27 -9.39 -4.17
CA ALA A 11 6.27 -8.45 -4.63
C ALA A 11 6.84 -7.59 -5.73
N PRO A 12 5.98 -6.90 -6.50
CA PRO A 12 6.47 -5.93 -7.48
C PRO A 12 7.41 -4.92 -6.83
N PRO A 13 8.44 -4.47 -7.54
CA PRO A 13 9.44 -3.58 -6.93
C PRO A 13 8.87 -2.29 -6.40
N ASP A 14 7.80 -1.79 -7.00
CA ASP A 14 7.20 -0.52 -6.60
C ASP A 14 6.06 -0.69 -5.63
N SER A 15 6.07 -1.77 -4.89
CA SER A 15 5.01 -2.03 -3.93
C SER A 15 5.57 -2.03 -2.51
N LEU A 16 4.68 -1.72 -1.57
CA LEU A 16 5.03 -1.65 -0.16
C LEU A 16 4.20 -2.66 0.63
N SER A 17 4.79 -3.13 1.71
CA SER A 17 4.04 -3.95 2.67
C SER A 17 2.96 -3.09 3.33
N PRO A 18 1.96 -3.73 3.96
CA PRO A 18 0.97 -2.95 4.70
C PRO A 18 1.59 -2.08 5.78
N GLN A 19 2.62 -2.56 6.45
CA GLN A 19 3.27 -1.78 7.49
C GLN A 19 3.96 -0.56 6.91
N ALA A 20 4.67 -0.73 5.79
CA ALA A 20 5.34 0.39 5.15
C ALA A 20 4.34 1.38 4.58
N ALA A 21 3.25 0.87 4.01
CA ALA A 21 2.20 1.75 3.49
C ALA A 21 1.56 2.55 4.60
N ALA A 22 1.29 1.92 5.74
CA ALA A 22 0.71 2.61 6.88
C ALA A 22 1.65 3.70 7.38
N ALA A 23 2.94 3.41 7.42
CA ALA A 23 3.92 4.40 7.86
C ALA A 23 3.95 5.58 6.89
N LEU A 24 3.89 5.31 5.60
CA LEU A 24 3.88 6.37 4.60
C LEU A 24 2.65 7.26 4.76
N LEU A 25 1.51 6.67 5.05
CA LEU A 25 0.26 7.42 5.23
C LEU A 25 0.10 7.95 6.65
N ASN A 26 1.00 7.57 7.53
CA ASN A 26 0.97 7.98 8.94
C ASN A 26 -0.32 7.55 9.63
N VAL A 27 -0.71 6.31 9.40
CA VAL A 27 -1.87 5.72 10.06
C VAL A 27 -1.45 4.39 10.68
N PRO A 28 -2.18 3.91 11.68
CA PRO A 28 -1.89 2.58 12.24
C PRO A 28 -2.12 1.50 11.19
N PRO A 29 -1.33 0.42 11.21
CA PRO A 29 -1.54 -0.67 10.24
C PRO A 29 -2.93 -1.28 10.31
N GLY A 30 -3.54 -1.31 11.49
CA GLY A 30 -4.90 -1.82 11.62
C GLY A 30 -5.92 -0.99 10.86
N THR A 31 -5.64 0.29 10.68
CA THR A 31 -6.51 1.16 9.90
C THR A 31 -6.55 0.72 8.44
N LEU A 32 -5.39 0.37 7.87
CA LEU A 32 -5.38 -0.11 6.49
C LEU A 32 -6.14 -1.42 6.36
N ALA A 33 -5.98 -2.31 7.33
CA ALA A 33 -6.72 -3.57 7.30
C ALA A 33 -8.22 -3.32 7.34
N GLN A 34 -8.64 -2.38 8.15
CA GLN A 34 -10.04 -2.03 8.24
C GLN A 34 -10.55 -1.44 6.93
N TRP A 35 -9.75 -0.60 6.30
CA TRP A 35 -10.13 -0.01 5.01
C TRP A 35 -10.31 -1.09 3.95
N ARG A 36 -9.42 -2.09 3.92
CA ARG A 36 -9.58 -3.19 2.97
C ARG A 36 -10.85 -3.97 3.25
N SER A 37 -11.12 -4.21 4.51
CA SER A 37 -12.27 -5.01 4.91
C SER A 37 -13.59 -4.31 4.61
N SER A 38 -13.67 -3.01 4.88
CA SER A 38 -14.90 -2.27 4.69
C SER A 38 -15.17 -1.93 3.24
N GLY A 39 -14.12 -1.78 2.44
CA GLY A 39 -14.26 -1.38 1.06
C GLY A 39 -14.71 0.04 0.86
N ARG A 40 -14.74 0.85 1.91
CA ARG A 40 -15.25 2.21 1.81
C ARG A 40 -14.21 3.22 1.37
N VAL A 41 -12.94 2.89 1.57
CA VAL A 41 -11.86 3.81 1.25
C VAL A 41 -11.27 3.39 -0.08
N PRO A 42 -11.22 4.31 -1.07
CA PRO A 42 -10.78 3.95 -2.41
C PRO A 42 -9.26 3.93 -2.51
N LEU A 43 -8.63 3.00 -1.80
CA LEU A 43 -7.20 2.80 -1.84
C LEU A 43 -6.93 1.42 -2.42
N PRO A 44 -6.49 1.35 -3.67
CA PRO A 44 -6.25 0.05 -4.31
C PRO A 44 -5.11 -0.70 -3.63
N TYR A 45 -5.17 -2.00 -3.70
CA TYR A 45 -4.10 -2.85 -3.20
C TYR A 45 -4.03 -4.11 -4.04
N LEU A 46 -2.88 -4.78 -3.94
CA LEU A 46 -2.66 -6.05 -4.61
C LEU A 46 -2.82 -7.17 -3.61
N LYS A 47 -3.50 -8.22 -4.04
CA LYS A 47 -3.59 -9.43 -3.24
C LYS A 47 -2.98 -10.56 -4.05
N LEU A 48 -1.78 -10.94 -3.66
CA LEU A 48 -1.01 -11.96 -4.37
C LEU A 48 -0.94 -13.19 -3.49
N GLY A 49 -1.91 -14.08 -3.68
CA GLY A 49 -2.05 -15.18 -2.75
C GLY A 49 -2.40 -14.64 -1.39
N GLY A 50 -1.61 -14.97 -0.39
CA GLY A 50 -1.82 -14.43 0.95
C GLY A 50 -1.11 -13.11 1.22
N LEU A 51 -0.45 -12.55 0.20
CA LEU A 51 0.39 -11.38 0.37
C LEU A 51 -0.38 -10.13 -0.04
N ILE A 52 -0.44 -9.16 0.85
CA ILE A 52 -1.05 -7.86 0.55
C ILE A 52 0.06 -6.86 0.30
N ARG A 53 -0.05 -6.14 -0.82
CA ARG A 53 0.92 -5.10 -1.17
C ARG A 53 0.18 -3.88 -1.67
N TYR A 54 0.80 -2.72 -1.48
CA TYR A 54 0.25 -1.46 -1.98
C TYR A 54 1.23 -0.88 -2.99
N ARG A 55 0.73 -0.52 -4.17
CA ARG A 55 1.61 0.11 -5.15
C ARG A 55 1.88 1.54 -4.72
N ARG A 56 3.15 1.93 -4.84
CA ARG A 56 3.54 3.28 -4.44
C ARG A 56 2.73 4.34 -5.17
N ALA A 57 2.50 4.14 -6.48
CA ALA A 57 1.74 5.10 -7.25
C ALA A 57 0.32 5.28 -6.73
N ASP A 58 -0.29 4.18 -6.26
CA ASP A 58 -1.64 4.26 -5.70
C ASP A 58 -1.64 5.00 -4.38
N LEU A 59 -0.61 4.80 -3.57
CA LEU A 59 -0.50 5.52 -2.30
C LEU A 59 -0.32 7.01 -2.54
N GLU A 60 0.53 7.36 -3.49
CA GLU A 60 0.76 8.75 -3.81
C GLU A 60 -0.50 9.41 -4.36
N ALA A 61 -1.23 8.69 -5.21
CA ALA A 61 -2.48 9.21 -5.74
C ALA A 61 -3.51 9.39 -4.64
N PHE A 62 -3.55 8.45 -3.69
CA PHE A 62 -4.48 8.56 -2.58
C PHE A 62 -4.16 9.78 -1.72
N VAL A 63 -2.89 9.99 -1.44
CA VAL A 63 -2.49 11.18 -0.67
C VAL A 63 -2.87 12.44 -1.40
N ALA A 64 -2.61 12.49 -2.71
CA ALA A 64 -2.94 13.67 -3.50
C ALA A 64 -4.44 13.92 -3.51
N ALA A 65 -5.24 12.85 -3.63
CA ALA A 65 -6.69 12.98 -3.67
C ALA A 65 -7.26 13.46 -2.34
N ASN A 66 -6.54 13.24 -1.25
CA ASN A 66 -6.98 13.63 0.07
C ASN A 66 -6.32 14.91 0.56
N LEU A 67 -5.56 15.54 -0.29
CA LEU A 67 -4.94 16.81 0.06
C LEU A 67 -6.02 17.86 0.29
N ARG A 68 -5.96 18.50 1.44
CA ARG A 68 -6.89 19.57 1.76
C ARG A 68 -6.15 20.88 1.73
N ASN A 69 -6.67 21.81 0.99
CA ASN A 69 -6.10 23.14 0.93
C ASN A 69 -6.77 23.97 2.00
N VAL A 70 -6.06 24.15 3.10
CA VAL A 70 -6.61 24.85 4.24
C VAL A 70 -6.17 26.30 4.28
N GLY A 71 -5.76 26.76 3.17
CA GLY A 71 -5.29 28.12 2.98
C GLY A 71 -5.63 29.15 4.00
#